data_faead2c08b29432ec539d48c7814eb2c
#
_entry.id   faead2c08b29432ec539d48c7814eb2c
#
_cell.length_a   1.000
_cell.length_b   1.000
_cell.length_c   1.000
_cell.angle_alpha   90.00
_cell.angle_beta   90.00
_cell.angle_gamma   90.00
#
_symmetry.space_group_name_H-M   'P 1'
#
loop_
_entity.id
_entity.type
_entity.pdbx_description
1 polymer ?
#
loop_
_entity_poly.entity_id
_entity_poly.type
_entity_poly.pdbx_seq_one_letter_code
_entity_poly.pdbx_strand_id
1 'polypeptide(L)'
;MRFEVGRLVVHRNVRRGRIGWVRPARVISDDERGLLLWVAEGSAVAGEVNAAGLGMRAVPFAEWLTPTFQLKQGRWNGPPLLKFLPAGAAHSVWWFRDAQGRFTGWYVNLEETGVRWDDGGLAGIDIIDQDLDVWVRPDRSWEWKDEGEFVERLAFPEHYWVTDEAAVRAEGKRVIALAEAGEFPFDGTWCDFTPPPEWETPQWLPAGWDRPPVR
;
A
#
# COMPACT_ATOMS: atom_id res chain seq x y z
N MET A 1 5.30 2.68 -18.92
CA MET A 1 6.24 3.60 -18.20
C MET A 1 6.98 2.78 -17.16
N ARG A 2 8.32 2.91 -17.06
CA ARG A 2 9.15 2.31 -16.01
C ARG A 2 9.88 3.40 -15.25
N PHE A 3 10.10 3.17 -13.96
CA PHE A 3 10.87 4.07 -13.10
C PHE A 3 12.31 3.60 -12.97
N GLU A 4 13.23 4.54 -12.86
CA GLU A 4 14.67 4.25 -12.67
C GLU A 4 14.93 3.75 -11.25
N VAL A 5 15.88 2.82 -11.10
CA VAL A 5 16.35 2.32 -9.81
C VAL A 5 16.90 3.47 -8.95
N GLY A 6 16.57 3.49 -7.67
CA GLY A 6 16.93 4.55 -6.74
C GLY A 6 16.05 5.80 -6.80
N ARG A 7 15.23 5.97 -7.84
CA ARG A 7 14.30 7.11 -7.93
C ARG A 7 13.34 7.12 -6.74
N LEU A 8 13.14 8.30 -6.16
CA LEU A 8 12.07 8.52 -5.17
C LEU A 8 10.75 8.74 -5.91
N VAL A 9 9.75 7.94 -5.58
CA VAL A 9 8.38 8.03 -6.09
C VAL A 9 7.40 8.15 -4.94
N VAL A 10 6.18 8.60 -5.19
CA VAL A 10 5.10 8.56 -4.20
C VAL A 10 4.11 7.44 -4.53
N HIS A 11 3.85 6.60 -3.55
CA HIS A 11 2.78 5.60 -3.59
C HIS A 11 1.58 6.17 -2.86
N ARG A 12 0.44 6.31 -3.55
CA ARG A 12 -0.76 6.95 -3.01
C ARG A 12 -1.96 6.02 -3.08
N ASN A 13 -2.70 5.95 -2.00
CA ASN A 13 -4.06 5.40 -2.02
C ASN A 13 -5.03 6.52 -2.39
N VAL A 14 -5.83 6.29 -3.40
CA VAL A 14 -6.83 7.23 -3.89
C VAL A 14 -8.21 6.61 -3.74
N ARG A 15 -9.14 7.35 -3.17
CA ARG A 15 -10.52 6.89 -2.95
C ARG A 15 -11.48 7.97 -3.38
N ARG A 16 -12.37 7.67 -4.34
CA ARG A 16 -13.38 8.61 -4.84
C ARG A 16 -12.78 9.97 -5.23
N GLY A 17 -11.64 9.94 -5.94
CA GLY A 17 -10.93 11.15 -6.38
C GLY A 17 -10.17 11.92 -5.29
N ARG A 18 -10.06 11.37 -4.05
CA ARG A 18 -9.30 11.96 -2.95
C ARG A 18 -8.11 11.08 -2.57
N ILE A 19 -7.06 11.71 -2.10
CA ILE A 19 -5.90 11.01 -1.54
C ILE A 19 -6.24 10.55 -0.13
N GLY A 20 -6.20 9.24 0.10
CA GLY A 20 -6.40 8.63 1.42
C GLY A 20 -5.11 8.56 2.23
N TRP A 21 -3.99 8.20 1.56
CA TRP A 21 -2.66 8.24 2.16
C TRP A 21 -1.57 8.39 1.08
N VAL A 22 -0.41 8.90 1.51
CA VAL A 22 0.80 9.06 0.66
C VAL A 22 2.00 8.52 1.41
N ARG A 23 2.81 7.73 0.72
CA ARG A 23 4.09 7.19 1.22
C ARG A 23 5.16 7.36 0.14
N PRO A 24 6.20 8.14 0.37
CA PRO A 24 7.36 8.14 -0.53
C PRO A 24 8.09 6.81 -0.40
N ALA A 25 8.56 6.32 -1.53
CA ALA A 25 9.27 5.06 -1.63
C ALA A 25 10.38 5.15 -2.68
N ARG A 26 11.48 4.39 -2.47
CA ARG A 26 12.53 4.27 -3.47
C ARG A 26 12.31 3.04 -4.34
N VAL A 27 12.53 3.20 -5.61
CA VAL A 27 12.46 2.11 -6.59
C VAL A 27 13.68 1.20 -6.43
N ILE A 28 13.44 -0.08 -6.13
CA ILE A 28 14.47 -1.11 -6.10
C ILE A 28 14.62 -1.74 -7.48
N SER A 29 13.50 -2.09 -8.09
CA SER A 29 13.44 -2.60 -9.46
C SER A 29 12.10 -2.28 -10.10
N ASP A 30 12.07 -2.18 -11.40
CA ASP A 30 10.87 -2.02 -12.21
C ASP A 30 11.06 -2.78 -13.53
N ASP A 31 10.56 -3.99 -13.58
CA ASP A 31 10.70 -4.92 -14.70
C ASP A 31 9.34 -5.47 -15.19
N GLU A 32 9.35 -6.50 -16.01
CA GLU A 32 8.13 -7.13 -16.53
C GLU A 32 7.31 -7.85 -15.46
N ARG A 33 7.91 -8.23 -14.32
CA ARG A 33 7.20 -8.84 -13.20
C ARG A 33 6.43 -7.82 -12.39
N GLY A 34 6.94 -6.57 -12.31
CA GLY A 34 6.31 -5.50 -11.54
C GLY A 34 7.29 -4.47 -10.99
N LEU A 35 6.79 -3.67 -10.08
CA LEU A 35 7.49 -2.59 -9.40
C LEU A 35 7.80 -2.98 -7.96
N LEU A 36 9.08 -3.00 -7.59
CA LEU A 36 9.53 -3.20 -6.22
C LEU A 36 9.98 -1.88 -5.62
N LEU A 37 9.40 -1.55 -4.47
CA LEU A 37 9.60 -0.31 -3.73
C LEU A 37 10.13 -0.58 -2.32
N TRP A 38 10.92 0.34 -1.80
CA TRP A 38 11.35 0.37 -0.41
C TRP A 38 10.83 1.63 0.30
N VAL A 39 10.17 1.44 1.44
CA VAL A 39 9.70 2.50 2.34
C VAL A 39 10.59 2.49 3.59
N ALA A 40 11.32 3.57 3.82
CA ALA A 40 12.19 3.69 4.98
C ALA A 40 11.38 3.97 6.26
N GLU A 41 11.87 3.44 7.39
CA GLU A 41 11.40 3.82 8.71
C GLU A 41 11.55 5.34 8.93
N GLY A 42 10.59 5.97 9.58
CA GLY A 42 10.59 7.41 9.84
C GLY A 42 10.33 8.31 8.63
N SER A 43 10.05 7.72 7.44
CA SER A 43 9.70 8.52 6.25
C SER A 43 8.54 9.47 6.52
N ALA A 44 8.62 10.67 5.95
CA ALA A 44 7.47 11.57 5.92
C ALA A 44 6.31 10.91 5.17
N VAL A 45 5.12 10.96 5.72
CA VAL A 45 3.89 10.40 5.13
C VAL A 45 2.75 11.40 5.28
N ALA A 46 1.66 11.19 4.56
CA ALA A 46 0.42 11.89 4.82
C ALA A 46 -0.74 10.90 4.83
N GLY A 47 -1.76 11.21 5.62
CA GLY A 47 -2.99 10.43 5.69
C GLY A 47 -4.21 11.32 5.82
N GLU A 48 -5.33 10.87 5.29
CA GLU A 48 -6.61 11.54 5.40
C GLU A 48 -7.13 11.44 6.84
N VAL A 49 -7.56 12.57 7.38
CA VAL A 49 -8.20 12.68 8.70
C VAL A 49 -9.48 13.49 8.59
N ASN A 50 -10.43 13.24 9.50
CA ASN A 50 -11.65 14.04 9.63
C ASN A 50 -11.37 15.39 10.33
N ALA A 51 -12.39 16.21 10.53
CA ALA A 51 -12.29 17.51 11.21
C ALA A 51 -11.74 17.43 12.64
N ALA A 52 -11.88 16.28 13.31
CA ALA A 52 -11.31 16.02 14.64
C ALA A 52 -9.85 15.53 14.59
N GLY A 53 -9.26 15.41 13.40
CA GLY A 53 -7.90 14.91 13.21
C GLY A 53 -7.75 13.39 13.37
N LEU A 54 -8.85 12.64 13.31
CA LEU A 54 -8.90 11.19 13.43
C LEU A 54 -8.88 10.53 12.03
N GLY A 55 -8.12 9.44 11.87
CA GLY A 55 -8.11 8.63 10.67
C GLY A 55 -9.35 7.71 10.56
N MET A 56 -9.60 7.15 9.39
CA MET A 56 -10.77 6.33 9.10
C MET A 56 -10.96 5.15 10.07
N ARG A 57 -9.89 4.48 10.48
CA ARG A 57 -9.95 3.35 11.43
C ARG A 57 -10.17 3.76 12.89
N ALA A 58 -10.19 5.05 13.19
CA ALA A 58 -10.37 5.55 14.55
C ALA A 58 -11.83 5.90 14.88
N VAL A 59 -12.73 5.78 13.91
CA VAL A 59 -14.17 6.07 14.03
C VAL A 59 -14.97 5.04 13.25
N PRO A 60 -16.24 4.76 13.63
CA PRO A 60 -17.15 3.94 12.81
C PRO A 60 -17.26 4.50 11.38
N PHE A 61 -17.39 3.63 10.38
CA PHE A 61 -17.43 4.07 8.99
C PHE A 61 -18.58 5.06 8.71
N ALA A 62 -19.73 4.87 9.34
CA ALA A 62 -20.85 5.80 9.25
C ALA A 62 -20.51 7.23 9.69
N GLU A 63 -19.65 7.38 10.70
CA GLU A 63 -19.17 8.70 11.16
C GLU A 63 -18.09 9.26 10.24
N TRP A 64 -17.30 8.39 9.60
CA TRP A 64 -16.31 8.76 8.61
C TRP A 64 -16.94 9.40 7.35
N LEU A 65 -18.19 9.10 7.05
CA LEU A 65 -18.91 9.64 5.88
C LEU A 65 -19.24 11.12 5.96
N THR A 66 -18.92 11.80 7.06
CA THR A 66 -19.08 13.27 7.17
C THR A 66 -18.09 14.00 6.26
N PRO A 67 -18.48 15.15 5.68
CA PRO A 67 -17.87 15.64 4.44
C PRO A 67 -16.57 16.43 4.57
N THR A 68 -15.99 16.59 5.76
CA THR A 68 -14.79 17.44 5.94
C THR A 68 -13.56 16.60 6.22
N PHE A 69 -12.66 16.54 5.24
CA PHE A 69 -11.40 15.82 5.32
C PHE A 69 -10.22 16.74 5.05
N GLN A 70 -9.09 16.43 5.66
CA GLN A 70 -7.81 17.09 5.42
C GLN A 70 -6.70 16.02 5.33
N LEU A 71 -5.64 16.35 4.62
CA LEU A 71 -4.43 15.55 4.63
C LEU A 71 -3.52 16.02 5.77
N LYS A 72 -3.26 15.13 6.72
CA LYS A 72 -2.35 15.39 7.85
C LYS A 72 -1.02 14.71 7.58
N GLN A 73 0.04 15.49 7.59
CA GLN A 73 1.39 14.98 7.51
C GLN A 73 1.82 14.35 8.83
N GLY A 74 2.65 13.32 8.74
CA GLY A 74 3.19 12.57 9.87
C GLY A 74 4.44 11.81 9.50
N ARG A 75 4.76 10.80 10.29
CA ARG A 75 5.90 9.90 10.07
C ARG A 75 5.41 8.46 9.99
N TRP A 76 6.08 7.67 9.15
CA TRP A 76 5.91 6.23 9.15
C TRP A 76 6.49 5.64 10.44
N ASN A 77 5.62 5.13 11.30
CA ASN A 77 6.01 4.61 12.63
C ASN A 77 6.30 3.09 12.62
N GLY A 78 6.11 2.44 11.47
CA GLY A 78 6.43 1.02 11.32
C GLY A 78 7.89 0.81 10.90
N PRO A 79 8.37 -0.45 10.94
CA PRO A 79 9.69 -0.79 10.43
C PRO A 79 9.78 -0.50 8.92
N PRO A 80 11.02 -0.46 8.37
CA PRO A 80 11.18 -0.34 6.93
C PRO A 80 10.53 -1.55 6.24
N LEU A 81 9.91 -1.34 5.11
CA LEU A 81 9.22 -2.42 4.40
C LEU A 81 9.46 -2.36 2.89
N LEU A 82 9.41 -3.53 2.29
CA LEU A 82 9.33 -3.66 0.84
C LEU A 82 7.88 -3.74 0.41
N LYS A 83 7.60 -3.26 -0.80
CA LYS A 83 6.31 -3.40 -1.47
C LYS A 83 6.56 -3.83 -2.91
N PHE A 84 6.02 -4.95 -3.29
CA PHE A 84 6.01 -5.40 -4.66
C PHE A 84 4.60 -5.25 -5.24
N LEU A 85 4.50 -4.52 -6.33
CA LEU A 85 3.27 -4.33 -7.10
C LEU A 85 3.42 -5.14 -8.40
N PRO A 86 2.88 -6.37 -8.47
CA PRO A 86 2.99 -7.20 -9.67
C PRO A 86 2.33 -6.52 -10.87
N ALA A 87 2.89 -6.70 -12.05
CA ALA A 87 2.38 -6.08 -13.26
C ALA A 87 0.95 -6.56 -13.57
N GLY A 88 0.01 -5.61 -13.64
CA GLY A 88 -1.39 -5.90 -13.97
C GLY A 88 -2.21 -6.61 -12.89
N ALA A 89 -1.66 -6.84 -11.70
CA ALA A 89 -2.37 -7.50 -10.60
C ALA A 89 -3.24 -6.53 -9.80
N ALA A 90 -4.25 -7.07 -9.13
CA ALA A 90 -5.14 -6.35 -8.22
C ALA A 90 -4.71 -6.53 -6.75
N HIS A 91 -3.41 -6.57 -6.51
CA HIS A 91 -2.82 -6.64 -5.18
C HIS A 91 -1.38 -6.13 -5.19
N SER A 92 -0.85 -5.84 -4.01
CA SER A 92 0.58 -5.72 -3.74
C SER A 92 1.00 -6.61 -2.58
N VAL A 93 2.26 -7.03 -2.57
CA VAL A 93 2.83 -7.88 -1.51
C VAL A 93 3.89 -7.08 -0.75
N TRP A 94 3.79 -7.02 0.57
CA TRP A 94 4.67 -6.24 1.42
C TRP A 94 5.41 -7.15 2.38
N TRP A 95 6.74 -7.01 2.49
CA TRP A 95 7.57 -7.76 3.45
C TRP A 95 7.64 -6.98 4.75
N PHE A 96 7.09 -7.54 5.80
CA PHE A 96 7.15 -6.97 7.14
C PHE A 96 8.32 -7.52 7.95
N ARG A 97 8.86 -6.70 8.83
CA ARG A 97 9.96 -7.03 9.73
C ARG A 97 9.64 -6.58 11.14
N ASP A 98 10.27 -7.23 12.13
CA ASP A 98 10.21 -6.75 13.51
C ASP A 98 11.21 -5.60 13.76
N ALA A 99 11.20 -5.09 15.00
CA ALA A 99 12.11 -4.02 15.42
C ALA A 99 13.61 -4.39 15.36
N GLN A 100 13.93 -5.68 15.26
CA GLN A 100 15.28 -6.20 15.08
C GLN A 100 15.63 -6.43 13.61
N GLY A 101 14.74 -6.07 12.69
CA GLY A 101 14.91 -6.21 11.25
C GLY A 101 14.67 -7.62 10.71
N ARG A 102 14.20 -8.57 11.52
CA ARG A 102 13.93 -9.94 11.11
C ARG A 102 12.61 -10.02 10.37
N PHE A 103 12.59 -10.74 9.27
CA PHE A 103 11.37 -10.97 8.49
C PHE A 103 10.30 -11.69 9.34
N THR A 104 9.08 -11.16 9.34
CA THR A 104 7.95 -11.68 10.12
C THR A 104 6.80 -12.19 9.27
N GLY A 105 6.77 -11.87 7.99
CA GLY A 105 5.74 -12.34 7.07
C GLY A 105 5.45 -11.36 5.95
N TRP A 106 4.56 -11.80 5.08
CA TRP A 106 4.05 -10.99 3.97
C TRP A 106 2.66 -10.47 4.29
N TYR A 107 2.44 -9.21 3.96
CA TYR A 107 1.11 -8.61 3.94
C TYR A 107 0.68 -8.42 2.49
N VAL A 108 -0.40 -9.04 2.11
CA VAL A 108 -0.99 -8.88 0.78
C VAL A 108 -2.08 -7.83 0.90
N ASN A 109 -1.83 -6.67 0.32
CA ASN A 109 -2.81 -5.59 0.21
C ASN A 109 -3.62 -5.81 -1.07
N LEU A 110 -4.92 -6.10 -0.94
CA LEU A 110 -5.81 -6.18 -2.09
C LEU A 110 -6.16 -4.77 -2.53
N GLU A 111 -5.90 -4.47 -3.79
CA GLU A 111 -6.01 -3.12 -4.35
C GLU A 111 -6.33 -3.17 -5.83
N GLU A 112 -6.93 -2.15 -6.39
CA GLU A 112 -7.02 -2.07 -7.84
C GLU A 112 -5.63 -1.83 -8.46
N THR A 113 -5.42 -2.39 -9.66
CA THR A 113 -4.18 -2.20 -10.42
C THR A 113 -3.75 -0.74 -10.46
N GLY A 114 -2.55 -0.46 -10.01
CA GLY A 114 -2.03 0.91 -9.86
C GLY A 114 -1.86 1.66 -11.18
N VAL A 115 -2.20 2.92 -11.18
CA VAL A 115 -1.97 3.85 -12.30
C VAL A 115 -0.69 4.62 -12.05
N ARG A 116 0.31 4.43 -12.90
CA ARG A 116 1.60 5.11 -12.84
C ARG A 116 1.54 6.46 -13.53
N TRP A 117 2.24 7.44 -12.99
CA TRP A 117 2.36 8.78 -13.56
C TRP A 117 3.74 9.37 -13.33
N ASP A 118 4.13 10.32 -14.18
CA ASP A 118 5.39 11.06 -14.13
C ASP A 118 5.17 12.43 -14.78
N ASP A 119 5.48 13.52 -14.07
CA ASP A 119 5.39 14.89 -14.59
C ASP A 119 6.75 15.53 -14.85
N GLY A 120 7.81 14.73 -14.80
CA GLY A 120 9.20 15.18 -14.97
C GLY A 120 9.87 15.65 -13.68
N GLY A 121 9.12 16.16 -12.70
CA GLY A 121 9.65 16.56 -11.40
C GLY A 121 9.38 15.52 -10.30
N LEU A 122 8.19 14.96 -10.32
CA LEU A 122 7.75 13.92 -9.41
C LEU A 122 7.09 12.79 -10.18
N ALA A 123 7.27 11.58 -9.71
CA ALA A 123 6.61 10.39 -10.24
C ALA A 123 5.89 9.63 -9.12
N GLY A 124 4.91 8.83 -9.48
CA GLY A 124 4.18 8.04 -8.51
C GLY A 124 3.29 6.97 -9.10
N ILE A 125 2.63 6.28 -8.19
CA ILE A 125 1.61 5.29 -8.50
C ILE A 125 0.40 5.52 -7.59
N ASP A 126 -0.77 5.63 -8.21
CA ASP A 126 -2.05 5.76 -7.53
C ASP A 126 -2.75 4.40 -7.54
N ILE A 127 -3.12 3.90 -6.36
CA ILE A 127 -3.88 2.67 -6.17
C ILE A 127 -5.23 2.98 -5.51
N ILE A 128 -6.15 2.04 -5.54
CA ILE A 128 -7.35 2.04 -4.70
C ILE A 128 -7.27 0.79 -3.82
N ASP A 129 -7.00 1.01 -2.55
CA ASP A 129 -6.99 0.00 -1.50
C ASP A 129 -8.41 -0.55 -1.33
N GLN A 130 -8.58 -1.87 -1.33
CA GLN A 130 -9.88 -2.52 -1.25
C GLN A 130 -10.21 -3.03 0.16
N ASP A 131 -9.42 -2.61 1.16
CA ASP A 131 -9.65 -2.82 2.60
C ASP A 131 -9.64 -4.28 3.09
N LEU A 132 -9.74 -5.27 2.23
CA LEU A 132 -9.58 -6.68 2.57
C LEU A 132 -8.16 -7.11 2.25
N ASP A 133 -7.49 -7.72 3.21
CA ASP A 133 -6.09 -8.06 3.11
C ASP A 133 -5.82 -9.50 3.55
N VAL A 134 -4.61 -10.01 3.26
CA VAL A 134 -4.16 -11.33 3.72
C VAL A 134 -2.82 -11.18 4.44
N TRP A 135 -2.72 -11.74 5.64
CA TRP A 135 -1.44 -11.93 6.32
C TRP A 135 -0.93 -13.34 6.05
N VAL A 136 0.31 -13.46 5.58
CA VAL A 136 0.99 -14.73 5.33
C VAL A 136 2.23 -14.80 6.22
N ARG A 137 2.32 -15.84 7.06
CA ARG A 137 3.46 -16.08 7.97
C ARG A 137 4.66 -16.69 7.22
N PRO A 138 5.85 -16.68 7.80
CA PRO A 138 7.03 -17.30 7.18
C PRO A 138 6.87 -18.80 6.86
N ASP A 139 6.03 -19.52 7.60
CA ASP A 139 5.66 -20.91 7.33
C ASP A 139 4.57 -21.07 6.25
N ARG A 140 4.13 -19.95 5.66
CA ARG A 140 3.07 -19.84 4.65
C ARG A 140 1.66 -20.13 5.14
N SER A 141 1.46 -20.31 6.45
CA SER A 141 0.12 -20.23 7.00
C SER A 141 -0.42 -18.80 6.84
N TRP A 142 -1.70 -18.67 6.62
CA TRP A 142 -2.30 -17.37 6.32
C TRP A 142 -3.61 -17.11 7.08
N GLU A 143 -4.01 -15.87 7.10
CA GLU A 143 -5.31 -15.43 7.61
C GLU A 143 -5.79 -14.18 6.87
N TRP A 144 -7.10 -14.04 6.73
CA TRP A 144 -7.70 -12.79 6.28
C TRP A 144 -7.47 -11.70 7.33
N LYS A 145 -7.21 -10.48 6.84
CA LYS A 145 -7.08 -9.28 7.68
C LYS A 145 -8.16 -8.29 7.30
N ASP A 146 -8.60 -7.53 8.31
CA ASP A 146 -9.53 -6.41 8.16
C ASP A 146 -10.92 -6.81 7.60
N GLU A 147 -11.26 -8.13 7.60
CA GLU A 147 -12.50 -8.66 7.05
C GLU A 147 -13.74 -8.04 7.74
N GLY A 148 -13.67 -7.79 9.05
CA GLY A 148 -14.78 -7.13 9.78
C GLY A 148 -15.03 -5.70 9.28
N GLU A 149 -13.97 -4.92 9.05
CA GLU A 149 -14.06 -3.56 8.49
C GLU A 149 -14.58 -3.59 7.05
N PHE A 150 -14.10 -4.55 6.25
CA PHE A 150 -14.55 -4.75 4.88
C PHE A 150 -16.05 -5.01 4.80
N VAL A 151 -16.55 -5.95 5.61
CA VAL A 151 -17.99 -6.30 5.66
C VAL A 151 -18.83 -5.13 6.18
N GLU A 152 -18.35 -4.41 7.22
CA GLU A 152 -19.03 -3.19 7.71
C GLU A 152 -19.22 -2.19 6.58
N ARG A 153 -18.17 -1.92 5.79
CA ARG A 153 -18.19 -0.91 4.73
C ARG A 153 -19.04 -1.29 3.54
N LEU A 154 -19.16 -2.58 3.21
CA LEU A 154 -20.08 -3.08 2.17
C LEU A 154 -21.56 -2.74 2.46
N ALA A 155 -21.92 -2.50 3.72
CA ALA A 155 -23.26 -2.03 4.08
C ALA A 155 -23.56 -0.58 3.61
N PHE A 156 -22.57 0.15 3.08
CA PHE A 156 -22.69 1.52 2.62
C PHE A 156 -22.37 1.69 1.12
N PRO A 157 -23.06 0.99 0.20
CA PRO A 157 -22.68 0.91 -1.22
C PRO A 157 -22.62 2.27 -1.93
N GLU A 158 -23.41 3.27 -1.49
CA GLU A 158 -23.39 4.63 -2.05
C GLU A 158 -22.09 5.40 -1.69
N HIS A 159 -21.37 4.95 -0.66
CA HIS A 159 -20.22 5.64 -0.09
C HIS A 159 -18.93 4.83 -0.18
N TYR A 160 -19.03 3.52 -0.29
CA TYR A 160 -17.89 2.65 -0.38
C TYR A 160 -17.39 2.54 -1.83
N TRP A 161 -16.08 2.46 -2.01
CA TRP A 161 -15.45 2.41 -3.33
C TRP A 161 -15.31 0.99 -3.88
N VAL A 162 -15.42 -0.04 -3.04
CA VAL A 162 -15.44 -1.43 -3.50
C VAL A 162 -16.84 -1.79 -3.97
N THR A 163 -16.94 -2.16 -5.24
CA THR A 163 -18.24 -2.48 -5.88
C THR A 163 -18.40 -3.96 -6.22
N ASP A 164 -17.31 -4.73 -6.16
CA ASP A 164 -17.31 -6.18 -6.47
C ASP A 164 -16.54 -6.96 -5.39
N GLU A 165 -17.24 -7.31 -4.31
CA GLU A 165 -16.71 -8.16 -3.24
C GLU A 165 -16.17 -9.50 -3.77
N ALA A 166 -16.88 -10.11 -4.74
CA ALA A 166 -16.50 -11.40 -5.25
C ALA A 166 -15.16 -11.37 -5.98
N ALA A 167 -14.90 -10.30 -6.76
CA ALA A 167 -13.62 -10.10 -7.43
C ALA A 167 -12.48 -9.91 -6.42
N VAL A 168 -12.68 -9.11 -5.36
CA VAL A 168 -11.67 -8.89 -4.31
C VAL A 168 -11.32 -10.22 -3.62
N ARG A 169 -12.33 -10.99 -3.21
CA ARG A 169 -12.11 -12.29 -2.56
C ARG A 169 -11.46 -13.31 -3.51
N ALA A 170 -11.80 -13.28 -4.80
CA ALA A 170 -11.20 -14.16 -5.80
C ALA A 170 -9.70 -13.86 -5.97
N GLU A 171 -9.31 -12.58 -6.03
CA GLU A 171 -7.91 -12.18 -6.09
C GLU A 171 -7.16 -12.62 -4.84
N GLY A 172 -7.71 -12.39 -3.65
CA GLY A 172 -7.09 -12.85 -2.41
C GLY A 172 -6.87 -14.37 -2.39
N LYS A 173 -7.87 -15.18 -2.81
CA LYS A 173 -7.73 -16.64 -2.91
C LYS A 173 -6.65 -17.05 -3.90
N ARG A 174 -6.53 -16.34 -5.04
CA ARG A 174 -5.48 -16.57 -6.03
C ARG A 174 -4.09 -16.36 -5.43
N VAL A 175 -3.91 -15.28 -4.69
CA VAL A 175 -2.62 -14.96 -4.05
C VAL A 175 -2.30 -15.93 -2.91
N ILE A 176 -3.31 -16.36 -2.14
CA ILE A 176 -3.17 -17.40 -1.11
C ILE A 176 -2.63 -18.69 -1.72
N ALA A 177 -3.15 -19.12 -2.87
CA ALA A 177 -2.66 -20.31 -3.54
C ALA A 177 -1.18 -20.21 -3.95
N LEU A 178 -0.72 -19.02 -4.40
CA LEU A 178 0.71 -18.78 -4.65
C LEU A 178 1.55 -18.88 -3.38
N ALA A 179 1.04 -18.35 -2.27
CA ALA A 179 1.73 -18.42 -0.99
C ALA A 179 1.85 -19.87 -0.47
N GLU A 180 0.76 -20.64 -0.54
CA GLU A 180 0.74 -22.06 -0.15
C GLU A 180 1.71 -22.90 -1.03
N ALA A 181 1.79 -22.60 -2.32
CA ALA A 181 2.72 -23.25 -3.24
C ALA A 181 4.17 -22.80 -3.04
N GLY A 182 4.42 -21.73 -2.28
CA GLY A 182 5.74 -21.13 -2.13
C GLY A 182 6.30 -20.55 -3.42
N GLU A 183 5.41 -20.13 -4.31
CA GLU A 183 5.79 -19.47 -5.54
C GLU A 183 6.13 -18.00 -5.30
N PHE A 184 6.90 -17.41 -6.21
CA PHE A 184 7.22 -15.99 -6.16
C PHE A 184 5.93 -15.14 -6.06
N PRO A 185 5.88 -14.16 -5.16
CA PRO A 185 6.94 -13.60 -4.33
C PRO A 185 7.09 -14.23 -2.92
N PHE A 186 6.47 -15.38 -2.65
CA PHE A 186 6.48 -16.08 -1.35
C PHE A 186 7.57 -17.16 -1.25
N ASP A 187 8.51 -17.18 -2.16
CA ASP A 187 9.62 -18.13 -2.27
C ASP A 187 10.82 -17.80 -1.36
N GLY A 188 10.72 -16.72 -0.56
CA GLY A 188 11.81 -16.24 0.29
C GLY A 188 12.65 -15.12 -0.34
N THR A 189 12.45 -14.83 -1.63
CA THR A 189 13.13 -13.71 -2.30
C THR A 189 12.88 -12.41 -1.53
N TRP A 190 13.94 -11.60 -1.32
CA TRP A 190 13.97 -10.32 -0.62
C TRP A 190 13.68 -10.34 0.89
N CYS A 191 13.53 -11.51 1.52
CA CYS A 191 13.35 -11.56 2.98
C CYS A 191 14.53 -10.94 3.75
N ASP A 192 15.73 -10.98 3.20
CA ASP A 192 16.97 -10.41 3.81
C ASP A 192 17.39 -9.10 3.14
N PHE A 193 16.54 -8.45 2.32
CA PHE A 193 16.89 -7.23 1.63
C PHE A 193 17.42 -6.16 2.59
N THR A 194 18.54 -5.56 2.23
CA THR A 194 19.11 -4.41 2.93
C THR A 194 19.24 -3.27 1.93
N PRO A 195 18.70 -2.08 2.24
CA PRO A 195 18.80 -0.94 1.34
C PRO A 195 20.27 -0.48 1.20
N PRO A 196 20.65 0.06 0.03
CA PRO A 196 21.93 0.75 -0.12
C PRO A 196 22.13 1.82 0.97
N PRO A 197 23.31 1.90 1.60
CA PRO A 197 23.56 2.81 2.72
C PRO A 197 23.42 4.29 2.37
N GLU A 198 23.54 4.63 1.09
CA GLU A 198 23.33 5.99 0.58
C GLU A 198 21.86 6.40 0.44
N TRP A 199 20.93 5.48 0.66
CA TRP A 199 19.50 5.78 0.59
C TRP A 199 19.01 6.43 1.89
N GLU A 200 18.95 7.74 1.87
CA GLU A 200 18.43 8.51 2.99
C GLU A 200 16.91 8.32 3.18
N THR A 201 16.48 8.34 4.44
CA THR A 201 15.06 8.39 4.81
C THR A 201 14.45 9.73 4.37
N PRO A 202 13.39 9.74 3.56
CA PRO A 202 12.72 10.97 3.16
C PRO A 202 12.13 11.72 4.37
N GLN A 203 12.75 12.85 4.73
CA GLN A 203 12.34 13.67 5.87
C GLN A 203 11.13 14.55 5.55
N TRP A 204 10.86 14.79 4.27
CA TRP A 204 9.76 15.61 3.77
C TRP A 204 9.08 14.90 2.61
N LEU A 205 7.78 15.15 2.47
CA LEU A 205 7.08 14.75 1.26
C LEU A 205 7.59 15.60 0.09
N PRO A 206 7.87 15.01 -1.09
CA PRO A 206 8.38 15.76 -2.23
C PRO A 206 7.34 16.78 -2.73
N ALA A 207 7.78 17.92 -3.29
CA ALA A 207 6.87 18.93 -3.82
C ALA A 207 5.88 18.31 -4.83
N GLY A 208 4.60 18.65 -4.75
CA GLY A 208 3.55 18.12 -5.62
C GLY A 208 3.00 16.73 -5.21
N TRP A 209 3.37 16.23 -4.04
CA TRP A 209 2.86 14.95 -3.52
C TRP A 209 1.32 14.90 -3.39
N ASP A 210 0.69 16.06 -3.15
CA ASP A 210 -0.75 16.29 -2.95
C ASP A 210 -1.48 16.71 -4.22
N ARG A 211 -0.80 16.70 -5.37
CA ARG A 211 -1.44 17.00 -6.68
C ARG A 211 -2.69 16.13 -6.89
N PRO A 212 -3.66 16.60 -7.68
CA PRO A 212 -4.85 15.82 -7.99
C PRO A 212 -4.50 14.41 -8.44
N PRO A 213 -5.24 13.39 -8.00
CA PRO A 213 -5.06 12.02 -8.47
C PRO A 213 -5.22 11.90 -9.99
N VAL A 214 -4.55 10.92 -10.58
CA VAL A 214 -4.69 10.56 -12.00
C VAL A 214 -5.79 9.51 -12.23
N ARG A 215 -6.46 9.11 -11.14
CA ARG A 215 -7.53 8.12 -11.06
C ARG A 215 -8.85 8.74 -10.65
#